data_dfe5c3d4d38e789cf6739d9bf1ff98a0
#
_entry.id   dfe5c3d4d38e789cf6739d9bf1ff98a0
#
_cell.length_a   1.000
_cell.length_b   1.000
_cell.length_c   1.000
_cell.angle_alpha   90.00
_cell.angle_beta   90.00
_cell.angle_gamma   90.00
#
_symmetry.space_group_name_H-M   'P 1'
#
loop_
_entity.id
_entity.type
_entity.pdbx_description
1 polymer ?
#
loop_
_entity_poly.entity_id
_entity_poly.type
_entity_poly.pdbx_seq_one_letter_code
_entity_poly.pdbx_strand_id
1 'polypeptide(L)'
;MAAPQNYLAVIKVVGIGGGGVNAVNRMIEVGLRGVEFIAINTDAQALLMSDADVKLDVGRELTRGLGAGANPEVGRQAAEDHAEEIEEVLRGADMVFVTAGEGGGTGTGGAPVVARIARSLGALTIGVVTRPFTFEGRRRAGSAEAGIDALRDEVDTLIVIPNDRLLSISDRNVSVMDAFRQADQVLLSGVQGITDLITTPGLINLDFADVKSVMQGAGSALMGIGHAQGEDRAVKAAELAIASPLLEASIDGAYGVLLSIQGGSDLGLFEINEAARLVQEVAHPEANIIFGAVIDDALGDEVRVTVIAAGFDKVDVTSAPAAPQAVQQQAAPQRAAAPAPQPVPAQP
;
A
#
# COMPACT_ATOMS: atom_id res chain seq x y z
N MET A 1 -30.09 -32.33 6.57
CA MET A 1 -29.25 -31.51 5.67
C MET A 1 -28.87 -30.29 6.47
N ALA A 2 -27.59 -30.10 6.79
CA ALA A 2 -27.11 -28.85 7.39
C ALA A 2 -27.35 -27.72 6.38
N ALA A 3 -27.89 -26.59 6.84
CA ALA A 3 -27.99 -25.39 6.01
C ALA A 3 -26.60 -25.03 5.47
N PRO A 4 -26.48 -24.57 4.22
CA PRO A 4 -25.19 -24.09 3.74
C PRO A 4 -24.75 -22.94 4.66
N GLN A 5 -23.66 -23.15 5.41
CA GLN A 5 -23.00 -22.05 6.12
C GLN A 5 -22.36 -21.21 5.04
N ASN A 6 -22.88 -20.01 4.82
CA ASN A 6 -22.19 -18.99 4.04
C ASN A 6 -20.95 -18.59 4.84
N TYR A 7 -19.83 -19.19 4.48
CA TYR A 7 -18.53 -18.77 5.00
C TYR A 7 -18.13 -17.48 4.29
N LEU A 8 -18.46 -16.36 4.91
CA LEU A 8 -17.87 -15.06 4.54
C LEU A 8 -16.43 -15.05 5.02
N ALA A 9 -15.52 -14.54 4.20
CA ALA A 9 -14.13 -14.34 4.61
C ALA A 9 -14.07 -13.43 5.85
N VAL A 10 -13.27 -13.80 6.84
CA VAL A 10 -13.04 -13.00 8.05
C VAL A 10 -11.92 -12.02 7.75
N ILE A 11 -12.27 -10.74 7.63
CA ILE A 11 -11.34 -9.67 7.30
C ILE A 11 -11.14 -8.79 8.54
N LYS A 12 -9.89 -8.56 8.90
CA LYS A 12 -9.52 -7.67 10.01
C LYS A 12 -8.69 -6.51 9.49
N VAL A 13 -8.94 -5.32 10.01
CA VAL A 13 -8.20 -4.10 9.69
C VAL A 13 -7.51 -3.62 10.95
N VAL A 14 -6.19 -3.68 10.95
CA VAL A 14 -5.36 -3.25 12.06
C VAL A 14 -4.78 -1.88 11.77
N GLY A 15 -5.18 -0.89 12.55
CA GLY A 15 -4.54 0.42 12.60
C GLY A 15 -3.50 0.46 13.70
N ILE A 16 -2.22 0.66 13.35
CA ILE A 16 -1.15 0.73 14.33
C ILE A 16 -0.46 2.09 14.37
N GLY A 17 -0.27 2.61 15.58
CA GLY A 17 0.25 3.95 15.83
C GLY A 17 -0.77 5.05 15.51
N GLY A 18 -0.41 6.30 15.69
CA GLY A 18 -1.34 7.43 15.55
C GLY A 18 -1.98 7.51 14.15
N GLY A 19 -1.19 7.42 13.09
CA GLY A 19 -1.70 7.46 11.71
C GLY A 19 -2.62 6.29 11.37
N GLY A 20 -2.23 5.06 11.76
CA GLY A 20 -3.05 3.87 11.52
C GLY A 20 -4.37 3.90 12.28
N VAL A 21 -4.36 4.33 13.55
CA VAL A 21 -5.58 4.48 14.38
C VAL A 21 -6.50 5.56 13.79
N ASN A 22 -5.96 6.68 13.30
CA ASN A 22 -6.77 7.70 12.63
C ASN A 22 -7.42 7.18 11.35
N ALA A 23 -6.69 6.41 10.55
CA ALA A 23 -7.23 5.78 9.35
C ALA A 23 -8.38 4.81 9.70
N VAL A 24 -8.22 3.97 10.73
CA VAL A 24 -9.28 3.07 11.22
C VAL A 24 -10.50 3.86 11.69
N ASN A 25 -10.30 4.91 12.48
CA ASN A 25 -11.41 5.76 12.93
C ASN A 25 -12.16 6.36 11.72
N ARG A 26 -11.43 6.77 10.67
CA ARG A 26 -12.04 7.29 9.45
C ARG A 26 -12.85 6.23 8.72
N MET A 27 -12.36 4.97 8.65
CA MET A 27 -13.09 3.85 8.05
C MET A 27 -14.40 3.57 8.79
N ILE A 28 -14.37 3.64 10.12
CA ILE A 28 -15.56 3.46 10.97
C ILE A 28 -16.56 4.62 10.76
N GLU A 29 -16.07 5.85 10.73
CA GLU A 29 -16.88 7.06 10.54
C GLU A 29 -17.66 7.04 9.22
N VAL A 30 -17.04 6.60 8.12
CA VAL A 30 -17.71 6.46 6.82
C VAL A 30 -18.52 5.18 6.68
N GLY A 31 -18.52 4.31 7.69
CA GLY A 31 -19.37 3.12 7.76
C GLY A 31 -18.88 1.95 6.90
N LEU A 32 -17.57 1.76 6.72
CA LEU A 32 -17.01 0.58 6.09
C LEU A 32 -17.47 -0.68 6.84
N ARG A 33 -18.02 -1.65 6.11
CA ARG A 33 -18.64 -2.86 6.68
C ARG A 33 -17.91 -4.13 6.25
N GLY A 34 -18.25 -5.23 6.91
CA GLY A 34 -17.71 -6.55 6.59
C GLY A 34 -16.32 -6.82 7.13
N VAL A 35 -15.80 -5.95 8.00
CA VAL A 35 -14.48 -6.06 8.62
C VAL A 35 -14.57 -5.84 10.13
N GLU A 36 -13.62 -6.40 10.87
CA GLU A 36 -13.38 -6.11 12.28
C GLU A 36 -12.23 -5.13 12.40
N PHE A 37 -12.42 -4.06 13.16
CA PHE A 37 -11.42 -3.02 13.36
C PHE A 37 -10.63 -3.22 14.63
N ILE A 38 -9.30 -3.21 14.52
CA ILE A 38 -8.36 -3.34 15.62
C ILE A 38 -7.46 -2.11 15.65
N ALA A 39 -7.43 -1.41 16.78
CA ALA A 39 -6.53 -0.28 17.01
C ALA A 39 -5.41 -0.71 17.96
N ILE A 40 -4.16 -0.52 17.56
CA ILE A 40 -2.96 -0.82 18.35
C ILE A 40 -2.14 0.46 18.51
N ASN A 41 -1.86 0.86 19.74
CA ASN A 41 -1.04 2.05 19.96
C ASN A 41 -0.26 1.95 21.29
N THR A 42 0.83 2.72 21.38
CA THR A 42 1.58 3.00 22.61
C THR A 42 1.11 4.29 23.29
N ASP A 43 0.23 5.06 22.64
CA ASP A 43 -0.44 6.23 23.19
C ASP A 43 -1.84 5.85 23.66
N ALA A 44 -1.98 5.73 24.98
CA ALA A 44 -3.23 5.31 25.62
C ALA A 44 -4.36 6.34 25.41
N GLN A 45 -4.05 7.64 25.31
CA GLN A 45 -5.07 8.67 25.09
C GLN A 45 -5.65 8.58 23.68
N ALA A 46 -4.80 8.46 22.68
CA ALA A 46 -5.24 8.26 21.30
C ALA A 46 -6.09 6.98 21.15
N LEU A 47 -5.70 5.92 21.86
CA LEU A 47 -6.42 4.65 21.84
C LEU A 47 -7.80 4.73 22.49
N LEU A 48 -7.94 5.50 23.58
CA LEU A 48 -9.24 5.72 24.23
C LEU A 48 -10.23 6.44 23.31
N MET A 49 -9.76 7.31 22.44
CA MET A 49 -10.58 8.07 21.50
C MET A 49 -10.96 7.28 20.24
N SER A 50 -10.40 6.09 20.05
CA SER A 50 -10.75 5.24 18.92
C SER A 50 -12.09 4.56 19.12
N ASP A 51 -12.85 4.37 18.01
CA ASP A 51 -14.09 3.62 17.97
C ASP A 51 -13.88 2.17 17.46
N ALA A 52 -12.64 1.69 17.38
CA ALA A 52 -12.32 0.35 16.94
C ALA A 52 -12.94 -0.72 17.86
N ASP A 53 -13.34 -1.87 17.26
CA ASP A 53 -13.96 -3.00 17.96
C ASP A 53 -13.01 -3.57 19.03
N VAL A 54 -11.72 -3.61 18.71
CA VAL A 54 -10.67 -4.08 19.61
C VAL A 54 -9.60 -3.00 19.75
N LYS A 55 -9.15 -2.77 20.98
CA LYS A 55 -8.10 -1.79 21.30
C LYS A 55 -7.00 -2.45 22.10
N LEU A 56 -5.77 -2.40 21.62
CA LEU A 56 -4.59 -2.93 22.30
C LEU A 56 -3.63 -1.80 22.67
N ASP A 57 -3.47 -1.58 23.97
CA ASP A 57 -2.46 -0.68 24.54
C ASP A 57 -1.14 -1.47 24.72
N VAL A 58 -0.21 -1.27 23.79
CA VAL A 58 1.05 -2.02 23.77
C VAL A 58 2.21 -1.20 24.33
N GLY A 59 3.14 -1.88 25.00
CA GLY A 59 4.35 -1.23 25.49
C GLY A 59 4.14 -0.26 26.65
N ARG A 60 3.15 -0.45 27.48
CA ARG A 60 2.89 0.39 28.67
C ARG A 60 4.09 0.47 29.60
N GLU A 61 4.83 -0.61 29.77
CA GLU A 61 6.06 -0.66 30.58
C GLU A 61 7.16 0.24 29.99
N LEU A 62 7.24 0.31 28.66
CA LEU A 62 8.24 1.10 27.94
C LEU A 62 7.88 2.58 27.84
N THR A 63 6.60 2.89 27.61
CA THR A 63 6.14 4.24 27.22
C THR A 63 5.29 4.94 28.29
N ARG A 64 4.78 4.20 29.26
CA ARG A 64 3.79 4.68 30.25
C ARG A 64 2.50 5.19 29.60
N GLY A 65 2.17 4.69 28.41
CA GLY A 65 1.01 5.18 27.64
C GLY A 65 1.20 6.55 26.99
N LEU A 66 2.44 7.05 26.88
CA LEU A 66 2.76 8.38 26.33
C LEU A 66 3.27 8.34 24.90
N GLY A 67 3.22 7.16 24.25
CA GLY A 67 3.70 6.97 22.89
C GLY A 67 5.19 6.61 22.77
N ALA A 68 5.61 6.18 21.59
CA ALA A 68 6.98 5.71 21.32
C ALA A 68 7.98 6.85 21.03
N GLY A 69 7.57 8.12 21.07
CA GLY A 69 8.45 9.27 20.92
C GLY A 69 9.18 9.33 19.56
N ALA A 70 8.53 8.94 18.46
CA ALA A 70 9.11 8.85 17.12
C ALA A 70 10.35 7.93 17.04
N ASN A 71 10.41 6.92 17.90
CA ASN A 71 11.46 5.89 17.89
C ASN A 71 10.88 4.53 17.46
N PRO A 72 11.16 4.06 16.23
CA PRO A 72 10.64 2.79 15.72
C PRO A 72 11.06 1.58 16.54
N GLU A 73 12.24 1.60 17.16
CA GLU A 73 12.70 0.50 17.99
C GLU A 73 11.83 0.31 19.24
N VAL A 74 11.36 1.40 19.83
CA VAL A 74 10.38 1.35 20.94
C VAL A 74 9.05 0.79 20.46
N GLY A 75 8.59 1.19 19.28
CA GLY A 75 7.37 0.66 18.68
C GLY A 75 7.47 -0.82 18.35
N ARG A 76 8.60 -1.28 17.83
CA ARG A 76 8.88 -2.69 17.54
C ARG A 76 8.86 -3.51 18.84
N GLN A 77 9.62 -3.09 19.84
CA GLN A 77 9.70 -3.78 21.12
C GLN A 77 8.33 -3.85 21.82
N ALA A 78 7.57 -2.76 21.80
CA ALA A 78 6.22 -2.74 22.34
C ALA A 78 5.29 -3.77 21.69
N ALA A 79 5.35 -3.91 20.37
CA ALA A 79 4.56 -4.90 19.64
C ALA A 79 5.06 -6.34 19.91
N GLU A 80 6.36 -6.55 19.99
CA GLU A 80 6.94 -7.87 20.30
C GLU A 80 6.61 -8.33 21.73
N ASP A 81 6.64 -7.43 22.71
CA ASP A 81 6.29 -7.74 24.09
C ASP A 81 4.80 -8.13 24.26
N HIS A 82 3.95 -7.73 23.31
CA HIS A 82 2.51 -8.03 23.27
C HIS A 82 2.13 -8.97 22.12
N ALA A 83 3.09 -9.74 21.59
CA ALA A 83 2.87 -10.61 20.44
C ALA A 83 1.74 -11.63 20.65
N GLU A 84 1.62 -12.20 21.87
CA GLU A 84 0.56 -13.15 22.19
C GLU A 84 -0.83 -12.52 22.15
N GLU A 85 -0.99 -11.30 22.66
CA GLU A 85 -2.26 -10.55 22.60
C GLU A 85 -2.62 -10.18 21.16
N ILE A 86 -1.62 -9.75 20.36
CA ILE A 86 -1.82 -9.46 18.93
C ILE A 86 -2.22 -10.74 18.18
N GLU A 87 -1.56 -11.87 18.46
CA GLU A 87 -1.91 -13.15 17.84
C GLU A 87 -3.35 -13.55 18.18
N GLU A 88 -3.78 -13.39 19.44
CA GLU A 88 -5.13 -13.74 19.87
C GLU A 88 -6.21 -12.96 19.10
N VAL A 89 -6.03 -11.64 18.95
CA VAL A 89 -6.99 -10.80 18.23
C VAL A 89 -6.97 -11.01 16.72
N LEU A 90 -5.88 -11.52 16.15
CA LEU A 90 -5.77 -11.83 14.72
C LEU A 90 -6.23 -13.24 14.36
N ARG A 91 -6.36 -14.13 15.34
CA ARG A 91 -6.69 -15.53 15.12
C ARG A 91 -8.00 -15.71 14.36
N GLY A 92 -7.98 -16.60 13.38
CA GLY A 92 -9.14 -16.93 12.56
C GLY A 92 -9.42 -15.94 11.44
N ALA A 93 -8.56 -14.94 11.22
CA ALA A 93 -8.66 -14.08 10.05
C ALA A 93 -8.21 -14.79 8.78
N ASP A 94 -8.99 -14.64 7.71
CA ASP A 94 -8.60 -15.06 6.35
C ASP A 94 -7.74 -13.98 5.69
N MET A 95 -7.96 -12.71 6.05
CA MET A 95 -7.27 -11.55 5.54
C MET A 95 -7.03 -10.52 6.62
N VAL A 96 -5.86 -9.93 6.63
CA VAL A 96 -5.48 -8.86 7.55
C VAL A 96 -4.90 -7.69 6.77
N PHE A 97 -5.50 -6.54 6.93
CA PHE A 97 -4.91 -5.27 6.54
C PHE A 97 -4.10 -4.70 7.70
N VAL A 98 -2.87 -4.29 7.43
CA VAL A 98 -2.03 -3.55 8.38
C VAL A 98 -1.88 -2.14 7.85
N THR A 99 -2.50 -1.17 8.54
CA THR A 99 -2.44 0.24 8.15
C THR A 99 -1.67 1.06 9.16
N ALA A 100 -0.75 1.89 8.65
CA ALA A 100 0.10 2.76 9.46
C ALA A 100 0.49 4.03 8.70
N GLY A 101 0.76 5.09 9.44
CA GLY A 101 1.54 6.23 8.94
C GLY A 101 3.00 5.98 9.25
N GLU A 102 3.83 5.82 8.22
CA GLU A 102 5.25 5.55 8.36
C GLU A 102 6.05 6.81 8.76
N GLY A 103 7.20 6.59 9.38
CA GLY A 103 8.05 7.67 9.88
C GLY A 103 7.85 8.05 11.34
N GLY A 104 6.82 7.49 12.00
CA GLY A 104 6.62 7.58 13.45
C GLY A 104 7.37 6.50 14.23
N GLY A 105 7.05 6.35 15.50
CA GLY A 105 7.62 5.29 16.34
C GLY A 105 6.80 4.02 16.29
N THR A 106 5.56 4.08 16.78
CA THR A 106 4.70 2.91 16.98
C THR A 106 4.32 2.24 15.66
N GLY A 107 3.83 3.01 14.68
CA GLY A 107 3.43 2.46 13.37
C GLY A 107 4.63 1.84 12.65
N THR A 108 5.69 2.61 12.47
CA THR A 108 6.89 2.20 11.74
C THR A 108 7.57 0.96 12.32
N GLY A 109 7.67 0.89 13.65
CA GLY A 109 8.30 -0.25 14.31
C GLY A 109 7.38 -1.44 14.51
N GLY A 110 6.11 -1.19 14.80
CA GLY A 110 5.16 -2.25 15.14
C GLY A 110 4.44 -2.90 13.96
N ALA A 111 4.25 -2.18 12.83
CA ALA A 111 3.55 -2.74 11.68
C ALA A 111 4.21 -4.01 11.13
N PRO A 112 5.54 -4.11 10.99
CA PRO A 112 6.18 -5.36 10.57
C PRO A 112 5.93 -6.52 11.54
N VAL A 113 5.88 -6.25 12.84
CA VAL A 113 5.60 -7.28 13.86
C VAL A 113 4.18 -7.81 13.72
N VAL A 114 3.20 -6.93 13.60
CA VAL A 114 1.79 -7.29 13.37
C VAL A 114 1.64 -8.09 12.07
N ALA A 115 2.26 -7.65 11.00
CA ALA A 115 2.22 -8.32 9.70
C ALA A 115 2.80 -9.74 9.77
N ARG A 116 3.95 -9.91 10.41
CA ARG A 116 4.58 -11.21 10.63
C ARG A 116 3.67 -12.16 11.40
N ILE A 117 3.01 -11.69 12.45
CA ILE A 117 2.07 -12.49 13.24
C ILE A 117 0.87 -12.90 12.37
N ALA A 118 0.25 -11.95 11.65
CA ALA A 118 -0.87 -12.22 10.75
C ALA A 118 -0.52 -13.29 9.70
N ARG A 119 0.63 -13.15 9.07
CA ARG A 119 1.12 -14.07 8.06
C ARG A 119 1.44 -15.46 8.64
N SER A 120 1.97 -15.53 9.87
CA SER A 120 2.23 -16.80 10.55
C SER A 120 0.95 -17.56 10.88
N LEU A 121 -0.18 -16.87 11.04
CA LEU A 121 -1.52 -17.45 11.21
C LEU A 121 -2.14 -17.92 9.89
N GLY A 122 -1.49 -17.70 8.76
CA GLY A 122 -1.96 -18.08 7.43
C GLY A 122 -2.92 -17.08 6.77
N ALA A 123 -3.12 -15.91 7.37
CA ALA A 123 -3.93 -14.84 6.79
C ALA A 123 -3.23 -14.21 5.58
N LEU A 124 -3.99 -13.90 4.53
CA LEU A 124 -3.52 -13.00 3.48
C LEU A 124 -3.26 -11.63 4.09
N THR A 125 -2.01 -11.18 4.08
CA THR A 125 -1.59 -9.97 4.79
C THR A 125 -1.22 -8.86 3.82
N ILE A 126 -1.95 -7.76 3.89
CA ILE A 126 -1.77 -6.60 3.02
C ILE A 126 -1.39 -5.38 3.87
N GLY A 127 -0.24 -4.78 3.57
CA GLY A 127 0.14 -3.49 4.12
C GLY A 127 -0.43 -2.36 3.28
N VAL A 128 -1.07 -1.38 3.93
CA VAL A 128 -1.53 -0.14 3.28
C VAL A 128 -1.05 1.02 4.15
N VAL A 129 0.02 1.66 3.72
CA VAL A 129 0.74 2.63 4.56
C VAL A 129 1.02 3.94 3.81
N THR A 130 1.23 5.02 4.56
CA THR A 130 1.58 6.31 3.99
C THR A 130 3.04 6.66 4.25
N ARG A 131 3.67 7.28 3.25
CA ARG A 131 4.96 7.97 3.38
C ARG A 131 4.71 9.40 3.87
N PRO A 132 5.48 9.92 4.84
CA PRO A 132 5.22 11.25 5.39
C PRO A 132 5.40 12.36 4.35
N PHE A 133 4.77 13.50 4.58
CA PHE A 133 5.00 14.70 3.79
C PHE A 133 6.44 15.19 3.95
N THR A 134 6.99 15.79 2.90
CA THR A 134 8.36 16.36 2.93
C THR A 134 8.54 17.40 4.04
N PHE A 135 7.50 18.18 4.37
CA PHE A 135 7.56 19.18 5.44
C PHE A 135 7.69 18.57 6.85
N GLU A 136 7.38 17.27 7.03
CA GLU A 136 7.55 16.56 8.31
C GLU A 136 9.03 16.28 8.63
N GLY A 137 9.91 16.45 7.68
CA GLY A 137 11.36 16.48 7.84
C GLY A 137 12.09 15.19 7.46
N ARG A 138 13.36 15.34 7.14
CA ARG A 138 14.23 14.27 6.62
C ARG A 138 14.40 13.07 7.55
N ARG A 139 14.44 13.32 8.87
CA ARG A 139 14.56 12.24 9.85
C ARG A 139 13.35 11.31 9.78
N ARG A 140 12.15 11.90 9.67
CA ARG A 140 10.91 11.16 9.58
C ARG A 140 10.81 10.39 8.26
N ALA A 141 11.21 11.01 7.15
CA ALA A 141 11.29 10.36 5.85
C ALA A 141 12.25 9.14 5.87
N GLY A 142 13.46 9.30 6.42
CA GLY A 142 14.42 8.19 6.54
C GLY A 142 13.93 7.05 7.43
N SER A 143 13.24 7.38 8.52
CA SER A 143 12.59 6.38 9.39
C SER A 143 11.48 5.63 8.64
N ALA A 144 10.70 6.34 7.80
CA ALA A 144 9.63 5.76 7.01
C ALA A 144 10.17 4.76 5.98
N GLU A 145 11.23 5.09 5.25
CA GLU A 145 11.82 4.17 4.27
C GLU A 145 12.30 2.87 4.92
N ALA A 146 13.00 2.97 6.06
CA ALA A 146 13.43 1.78 6.79
C ALA A 146 12.26 0.92 7.30
N GLY A 147 11.17 1.55 7.74
CA GLY A 147 9.95 0.85 8.16
C GLY A 147 9.22 0.18 7.00
N ILE A 148 9.10 0.87 5.87
CA ILE A 148 8.49 0.35 4.63
C ILE A 148 9.28 -0.87 4.13
N ASP A 149 10.61 -0.83 4.13
CA ASP A 149 11.45 -1.95 3.73
C ASP A 149 11.25 -3.15 4.67
N ALA A 150 11.23 -2.92 5.99
CA ALA A 150 10.98 -3.97 6.96
C ALA A 150 9.56 -4.57 6.83
N LEU A 151 8.55 -3.74 6.56
CA LEU A 151 7.17 -4.19 6.37
C LEU A 151 7.00 -4.99 5.06
N ARG A 152 7.72 -4.60 3.99
CA ARG A 152 7.68 -5.30 2.70
C ARG A 152 8.03 -6.78 2.82
N ASP A 153 8.99 -7.11 3.67
CA ASP A 153 9.43 -8.50 3.89
C ASP A 153 8.38 -9.34 4.65
N GLU A 154 7.48 -8.69 5.38
CA GLU A 154 6.53 -9.34 6.28
C GLU A 154 5.09 -9.40 5.74
N VAL A 155 4.79 -8.78 4.61
CA VAL A 155 3.45 -8.78 3.98
C VAL A 155 3.43 -9.59 2.68
N ASP A 156 2.25 -9.99 2.23
CA ASP A 156 2.05 -10.56 0.89
C ASP A 156 2.05 -9.47 -0.17
N THR A 157 1.41 -8.35 0.13
CA THR A 157 1.33 -7.17 -0.74
C THR A 157 1.49 -5.90 0.09
N LEU A 158 2.28 -4.96 -0.42
CA LEU A 158 2.49 -3.65 0.20
C LEU A 158 2.08 -2.53 -0.74
N ILE A 159 1.09 -1.75 -0.32
CA ILE A 159 0.66 -0.52 -0.97
C ILE A 159 1.21 0.65 -0.18
N VAL A 160 2.07 1.44 -0.80
CA VAL A 160 2.67 2.64 -0.20
C VAL A 160 2.08 3.88 -0.86
N ILE A 161 1.53 4.78 -0.06
CA ILE A 161 0.90 6.02 -0.52
C ILE A 161 1.82 7.19 -0.17
N PRO A 162 2.42 7.86 -1.16
CA PRO A 162 3.26 9.02 -0.90
C PRO A 162 2.39 10.25 -0.64
N ASN A 163 2.40 10.76 0.60
CA ASN A 163 1.56 11.90 0.99
C ASN A 163 1.83 13.16 0.16
N ASP A 164 3.07 13.38 -0.29
CA ASP A 164 3.39 14.52 -1.16
C ASP A 164 2.62 14.51 -2.48
N ARG A 165 2.22 13.34 -2.98
CA ARG A 165 1.39 13.23 -4.19
C ARG A 165 -0.03 13.74 -3.97
N LEU A 166 -0.53 13.68 -2.74
CA LEU A 166 -1.83 14.25 -2.38
C LEU A 166 -1.84 15.76 -2.54
N LEU A 167 -0.71 16.43 -2.28
CA LEU A 167 -0.60 17.88 -2.48
C LEU A 167 -0.72 18.27 -3.95
N SER A 168 -0.37 17.38 -4.88
CA SER A 168 -0.46 17.66 -6.32
C SER A 168 -1.90 17.62 -6.86
N ILE A 169 -2.79 16.91 -6.17
CA ILE A 169 -4.22 16.81 -6.52
C ILE A 169 -5.11 17.69 -5.65
N SER A 170 -4.53 18.32 -4.61
CA SER A 170 -5.23 19.18 -3.67
C SER A 170 -5.24 20.63 -4.13
N ASP A 171 -6.22 21.39 -3.64
CA ASP A 171 -6.23 22.84 -3.82
C ASP A 171 -5.03 23.49 -3.11
N ARG A 172 -4.44 24.54 -3.68
CA ARG A 172 -3.29 25.26 -3.08
C ARG A 172 -3.56 25.84 -1.70
N ASN A 173 -4.83 25.99 -1.34
CA ASN A 173 -5.27 26.52 -0.04
C ASN A 173 -5.63 25.42 0.96
N VAL A 174 -5.29 24.12 0.67
CA VAL A 174 -5.57 23.03 1.59
C VAL A 174 -4.90 23.27 2.95
N SER A 175 -5.65 23.11 4.03
CA SER A 175 -5.07 23.19 5.37
C SER A 175 -4.24 21.94 5.69
N VAL A 176 -3.31 22.05 6.65
CA VAL A 176 -2.53 20.90 7.12
C VAL A 176 -3.45 19.80 7.65
N MET A 177 -4.51 20.16 8.35
CA MET A 177 -5.51 19.20 8.84
C MET A 177 -6.21 18.46 7.71
N ASP A 178 -6.57 19.17 6.65
CA ASP A 178 -7.24 18.57 5.49
C ASP A 178 -6.28 17.69 4.67
N ALA A 179 -5.00 18.05 4.59
CA ALA A 179 -3.99 17.22 3.96
C ALA A 179 -3.85 15.85 4.68
N PHE A 180 -3.82 15.83 6.01
CA PHE A 180 -3.82 14.57 6.76
C PHE A 180 -5.13 13.80 6.62
N ARG A 181 -6.28 14.47 6.59
CA ARG A 181 -7.57 13.81 6.30
C ARG A 181 -7.61 13.17 4.92
N GLN A 182 -6.98 13.80 3.92
CA GLN A 182 -6.84 13.20 2.59
C GLN A 182 -5.96 11.94 2.63
N ALA A 183 -4.88 11.94 3.40
CA ALA A 183 -4.06 10.74 3.59
C ALA A 183 -4.87 9.60 4.22
N ASP A 184 -5.65 9.90 5.28
CA ASP A 184 -6.55 8.91 5.90
C ASP A 184 -7.61 8.41 4.90
N GLN A 185 -8.15 9.31 4.05
CA GLN A 185 -9.13 8.96 3.02
C GLN A 185 -8.55 8.03 1.95
N VAL A 186 -7.30 8.19 1.58
CA VAL A 186 -6.64 7.31 0.60
C VAL A 186 -6.33 5.95 1.21
N LEU A 187 -5.91 5.89 2.48
CA LEU A 187 -5.80 4.62 3.20
C LEU A 187 -7.14 3.87 3.27
N LEU A 188 -8.21 4.58 3.59
CA LEU A 188 -9.58 4.04 3.53
C LEU A 188 -9.88 3.48 2.13
N SER A 189 -9.63 4.25 1.07
CA SER A 189 -9.94 3.84 -0.31
C SER A 189 -9.16 2.58 -0.71
N GLY A 190 -7.92 2.42 -0.24
CA GLY A 190 -7.12 1.22 -0.47
C GLY A 190 -7.74 -0.02 0.19
N VAL A 191 -8.16 0.10 1.43
CA VAL A 191 -8.82 -1.00 2.17
C VAL A 191 -10.21 -1.27 1.58
N GLN A 192 -10.99 -0.23 1.35
CA GLN A 192 -12.36 -0.32 0.83
C GLN A 192 -12.38 -0.93 -0.56
N GLY A 193 -11.49 -0.50 -1.47
CA GLY A 193 -11.45 -0.99 -2.84
C GLY A 193 -11.23 -2.50 -2.95
N ILE A 194 -10.57 -3.11 -1.97
CA ILE A 194 -10.39 -4.56 -1.90
C ILE A 194 -11.54 -5.22 -1.13
N THR A 195 -11.93 -4.64 0.00
CA THR A 195 -12.95 -5.20 0.89
C THR A 195 -14.31 -5.28 0.23
N ASP A 196 -14.74 -4.20 -0.45
CA ASP A 196 -16.04 -4.15 -1.11
C ASP A 196 -16.20 -5.20 -2.20
N LEU A 197 -15.12 -5.56 -2.88
CA LEU A 197 -15.11 -6.63 -3.89
C LEU A 197 -15.48 -7.99 -3.29
N ILE A 198 -15.16 -8.23 -2.02
CA ILE A 198 -15.35 -9.50 -1.33
C ILE A 198 -16.67 -9.51 -0.54
N THR A 199 -16.98 -8.40 0.12
CA THR A 199 -18.03 -8.36 1.15
C THR A 199 -19.34 -7.74 0.68
N THR A 200 -19.30 -6.90 -0.36
CA THR A 200 -20.47 -6.16 -0.82
C THR A 200 -21.10 -6.85 -2.01
N PRO A 201 -22.38 -7.25 -1.94
CA PRO A 201 -23.09 -7.79 -3.10
C PRO A 201 -23.15 -6.75 -4.22
N GLY A 202 -22.60 -7.08 -5.38
CA GLY A 202 -22.52 -6.20 -6.54
C GLY A 202 -23.10 -6.85 -7.79
N LEU A 203 -22.97 -6.17 -8.92
CA LEU A 203 -23.34 -6.70 -10.24
C LEU A 203 -22.38 -7.80 -10.67
N ILE A 204 -21.11 -7.66 -10.33
CA ILE A 204 -20.06 -8.65 -10.57
C ILE A 204 -19.34 -8.83 -9.25
N ASN A 205 -19.53 -10.02 -8.67
CA ASN A 205 -18.94 -10.37 -7.38
C ASN A 205 -17.66 -11.16 -7.59
N LEU A 206 -16.68 -10.86 -6.76
CA LEU A 206 -15.46 -11.63 -6.64
C LEU A 206 -15.52 -12.47 -5.36
N ASP A 207 -14.93 -13.64 -5.39
CA ASP A 207 -14.71 -14.39 -4.18
C ASP A 207 -13.31 -14.06 -3.58
N PHE A 208 -13.15 -14.47 -2.32
CA PHE A 208 -11.89 -14.24 -1.62
C PHE A 208 -10.70 -14.93 -2.31
N ALA A 209 -10.93 -16.09 -2.95
CA ALA A 209 -9.87 -16.84 -3.64
C ALA A 209 -9.34 -16.08 -4.87
N ASP A 210 -10.19 -15.36 -5.57
CA ASP A 210 -9.80 -14.50 -6.70
C ASP A 210 -8.85 -13.40 -6.23
N VAL A 211 -9.24 -12.64 -5.20
CA VAL A 211 -8.41 -11.59 -4.61
C VAL A 211 -7.09 -12.16 -4.09
N LYS A 212 -7.13 -13.31 -3.41
CA LYS A 212 -5.95 -13.99 -2.92
C LYS A 212 -4.99 -14.38 -4.05
N SER A 213 -5.50 -14.83 -5.20
CA SER A 213 -4.68 -15.25 -6.34
C SER A 213 -3.83 -14.11 -6.92
N VAL A 214 -4.30 -12.87 -6.81
CA VAL A 214 -3.58 -11.67 -7.28
C VAL A 214 -2.65 -11.11 -6.22
N MET A 215 -3.09 -11.12 -4.95
CA MET A 215 -2.41 -10.42 -3.87
C MET A 215 -1.39 -11.26 -3.10
N GLN A 216 -1.51 -12.59 -3.10
CA GLN A 216 -0.61 -13.45 -2.34
C GLN A 216 0.81 -13.44 -2.92
N GLY A 217 1.78 -12.98 -2.13
CA GLY A 217 3.18 -12.91 -2.53
C GLY A 217 3.45 -11.96 -3.71
N ALA A 218 2.59 -10.96 -3.91
CA ALA A 218 2.70 -10.02 -5.02
C ALA A 218 3.77 -8.93 -4.80
N GLY A 219 4.25 -8.76 -3.56
CA GLY A 219 5.26 -7.76 -3.24
C GLY A 219 4.71 -6.34 -3.27
N SER A 220 5.38 -5.42 -3.94
CA SER A 220 4.93 -4.03 -4.05
C SER A 220 3.72 -3.90 -4.97
N ALA A 221 2.75 -3.09 -4.56
CA ALA A 221 1.59 -2.74 -5.36
C ALA A 221 1.39 -1.22 -5.43
N LEU A 222 0.84 -0.78 -6.55
CA LEU A 222 0.48 0.61 -6.80
C LEU A 222 -1.03 0.73 -6.81
N MET A 223 -1.54 1.87 -6.32
CA MET A 223 -2.97 2.14 -6.29
C MET A 223 -3.28 3.46 -6.98
N GLY A 224 -4.25 3.44 -7.90
CA GLY A 224 -4.82 4.62 -8.52
C GLY A 224 -6.31 4.71 -8.26
N ILE A 225 -6.82 5.94 -8.08
CA ILE A 225 -8.22 6.21 -7.83
C ILE A 225 -8.67 7.31 -8.79
N GLY A 226 -9.80 7.11 -9.41
CA GLY A 226 -10.45 8.11 -10.26
C GLY A 226 -11.93 8.23 -9.94
N HIS A 227 -12.46 9.44 -10.07
CA HIS A 227 -13.87 9.77 -9.86
C HIS A 227 -14.36 10.61 -11.02
N ALA A 228 -15.55 10.33 -11.53
CA ALA A 228 -16.17 11.15 -12.54
C ALA A 228 -17.70 11.10 -12.50
N GLN A 229 -18.33 12.12 -13.03
CA GLN A 229 -19.78 12.27 -13.11
C GLN A 229 -20.19 12.62 -14.55
N GLY A 230 -21.45 12.41 -14.87
CA GLY A 230 -22.03 12.78 -16.15
C GLY A 230 -21.72 11.80 -17.28
N GLU A 231 -21.66 12.30 -18.50
CA GLU A 231 -21.43 11.50 -19.72
C GLU A 231 -20.01 10.90 -19.71
N ASP A 232 -19.89 9.62 -20.10
CA ASP A 232 -18.63 8.85 -20.11
C ASP A 232 -17.94 8.77 -18.73
N ARG A 233 -18.70 8.88 -17.65
CA ARG A 233 -18.18 8.91 -16.26
C ARG A 233 -17.28 7.72 -15.92
N ALA A 234 -17.62 6.51 -16.34
CA ALA A 234 -16.84 5.31 -16.05
C ALA A 234 -15.50 5.30 -16.79
N VAL A 235 -15.48 5.73 -18.05
CA VAL A 235 -14.24 5.86 -18.84
C VAL A 235 -13.34 6.94 -18.24
N LYS A 236 -13.91 8.11 -17.95
CA LYS A 236 -13.16 9.22 -17.33
C LYS A 236 -12.60 8.85 -15.96
N ALA A 237 -13.38 8.14 -15.13
CA ALA A 237 -12.91 7.65 -13.83
C ALA A 237 -11.78 6.64 -13.99
N ALA A 238 -11.85 5.74 -14.97
CA ALA A 238 -10.79 4.78 -15.27
C ALA A 238 -9.51 5.48 -15.77
N GLU A 239 -9.64 6.47 -16.69
CA GLU A 239 -8.52 7.29 -17.16
C GLU A 239 -7.82 8.01 -15.99
N LEU A 240 -8.60 8.64 -15.10
CA LEU A 240 -8.08 9.31 -13.91
C LEU A 240 -7.40 8.33 -12.94
N ALA A 241 -7.94 7.13 -12.79
CA ALA A 241 -7.34 6.10 -11.94
C ALA A 241 -5.98 5.63 -12.49
N ILE A 242 -5.88 5.38 -13.80
CA ILE A 242 -4.63 4.96 -14.47
C ILE A 242 -3.59 6.09 -14.48
N ALA A 243 -4.03 7.33 -14.63
CA ALA A 243 -3.19 8.52 -14.63
C ALA A 243 -3.00 9.12 -13.22
N SER A 244 -3.46 8.44 -12.18
CA SER A 244 -3.44 8.96 -10.81
C SER A 244 -2.01 9.30 -10.37
N PRO A 245 -1.77 10.48 -9.80
CA PRO A 245 -0.48 10.83 -9.21
C PRO A 245 -0.04 9.91 -8.05
N LEU A 246 -0.97 9.16 -7.48
CA LEU A 246 -0.68 8.15 -6.44
C LEU A 246 0.09 6.94 -6.99
N LEU A 247 0.00 6.69 -8.30
CA LEU A 247 0.83 5.73 -9.00
C LEU A 247 2.22 6.35 -9.18
N GLU A 248 3.23 5.79 -8.52
CA GLU A 248 4.63 6.24 -8.67
C GLU A 248 5.27 5.73 -9.97
N ALA A 249 4.65 4.75 -10.63
CA ALA A 249 5.09 4.15 -11.88
C ALA A 249 3.88 3.79 -12.75
N SER A 250 4.13 3.41 -14.00
CA SER A 250 3.10 2.89 -14.90
C SER A 250 2.62 1.50 -14.46
N ILE A 251 1.39 1.16 -14.73
CA ILE A 251 0.81 -0.17 -14.45
C ILE A 251 1.13 -1.21 -15.52
N ASP A 252 1.83 -0.84 -16.59
CA ASP A 252 2.16 -1.69 -17.74
C ASP A 252 3.07 -2.90 -17.39
N GLY A 253 3.79 -2.82 -16.27
CA GLY A 253 4.60 -3.90 -15.72
C GLY A 253 3.90 -4.81 -14.71
N ALA A 254 2.63 -4.55 -14.39
CA ALA A 254 1.90 -5.33 -13.39
C ALA A 254 1.39 -6.66 -13.95
N TYR A 255 1.69 -7.75 -13.28
CA TYR A 255 1.16 -9.09 -13.61
C TYR A 255 -0.17 -9.42 -12.93
N GLY A 256 -0.57 -8.64 -11.93
CA GLY A 256 -1.85 -8.74 -11.25
C GLY A 256 -2.53 -7.39 -11.15
N VAL A 257 -3.81 -7.32 -11.50
CA VAL A 257 -4.59 -6.08 -11.38
C VAL A 257 -5.93 -6.39 -10.75
N LEU A 258 -6.25 -5.67 -9.67
CA LEU A 258 -7.60 -5.59 -9.13
C LEU A 258 -8.25 -4.29 -9.61
N LEU A 259 -9.42 -4.40 -10.20
CA LEU A 259 -10.21 -3.29 -10.68
C LEU A 259 -11.56 -3.27 -9.95
N SER A 260 -11.79 -2.25 -9.14
CA SER A 260 -13.06 -1.99 -8.48
C SER A 260 -13.78 -0.82 -9.17
N ILE A 261 -14.98 -1.08 -9.65
CA ILE A 261 -15.86 -0.06 -10.26
C ILE A 261 -17.06 0.10 -9.34
N GLN A 262 -17.27 1.29 -8.81
CA GLN A 262 -18.38 1.61 -7.93
C GLN A 262 -19.24 2.71 -8.53
N GLY A 263 -20.54 2.58 -8.44
CA GLY A 263 -21.50 3.58 -8.93
C GLY A 263 -22.88 3.33 -8.37
N GLY A 264 -23.80 4.24 -8.62
CA GLY A 264 -25.20 4.09 -8.24
C GLY A 264 -25.90 2.95 -8.98
N SER A 265 -27.17 2.70 -8.64
CA SER A 265 -28.00 1.65 -9.26
C SER A 265 -28.26 1.88 -10.76
N ASP A 266 -27.90 3.03 -11.29
CA ASP A 266 -27.94 3.39 -12.71
C ASP A 266 -26.66 3.01 -13.49
N LEU A 267 -25.65 2.42 -12.82
CA LEU A 267 -24.39 2.00 -13.45
C LEU A 267 -24.65 0.94 -14.54
N GLY A 268 -24.33 1.27 -15.80
CA GLY A 268 -24.60 0.43 -16.94
C GLY A 268 -23.53 -0.60 -17.25
N LEU A 269 -23.94 -1.74 -17.81
CA LEU A 269 -22.99 -2.80 -18.23
C LEU A 269 -21.97 -2.30 -19.27
N PHE A 270 -22.38 -1.43 -20.18
CA PHE A 270 -21.49 -0.85 -21.18
C PHE A 270 -20.43 0.06 -20.55
N GLU A 271 -20.80 0.86 -19.55
CA GLU A 271 -19.88 1.71 -18.80
C GLU A 271 -18.81 0.85 -18.11
N ILE A 272 -19.22 -0.25 -17.47
CA ILE A 272 -18.30 -1.19 -16.81
C ILE A 272 -17.35 -1.81 -17.83
N ASN A 273 -17.87 -2.25 -18.98
CA ASN A 273 -17.06 -2.89 -20.02
C ASN A 273 -16.02 -1.93 -20.64
N GLU A 274 -16.40 -0.69 -20.88
CA GLU A 274 -15.47 0.31 -21.44
C GLU A 274 -14.36 0.67 -20.46
N ALA A 275 -14.70 0.88 -19.18
CA ALA A 275 -13.72 1.13 -18.13
C ALA A 275 -12.75 -0.06 -17.95
N ALA A 276 -13.27 -1.28 -17.92
CA ALA A 276 -12.45 -2.49 -17.80
C ALA A 276 -11.51 -2.67 -19.01
N ARG A 277 -12.01 -2.43 -20.23
CA ARG A 277 -11.21 -2.51 -21.45
C ARG A 277 -10.05 -1.51 -21.44
N LEU A 278 -10.28 -0.30 -20.99
CA LEU A 278 -9.24 0.73 -20.91
C LEU A 278 -8.11 0.30 -19.97
N VAL A 279 -8.43 -0.28 -18.82
CA VAL A 279 -7.42 -0.80 -17.88
C VAL A 279 -6.67 -1.99 -18.49
N GLN A 280 -7.36 -2.88 -19.20
CA GLN A 280 -6.74 -4.02 -19.88
C GLN A 280 -5.74 -3.59 -20.97
N GLU A 281 -6.04 -2.53 -21.71
CA GLU A 281 -5.16 -2.01 -22.78
C GLU A 281 -3.85 -1.45 -22.22
N VAL A 282 -3.82 -0.98 -20.98
CA VAL A 282 -2.65 -0.38 -20.34
C VAL A 282 -1.87 -1.39 -19.50
N ALA A 283 -2.52 -2.43 -18.96
CA ALA A 283 -1.87 -3.47 -18.17
C ALA A 283 -0.99 -4.39 -19.05
N HIS A 284 -0.13 -5.18 -18.39
CA HIS A 284 0.68 -6.18 -19.10
C HIS A 284 -0.23 -7.18 -19.88
N PRO A 285 0.11 -7.57 -21.12
CA PRO A 285 -0.74 -8.48 -21.92
C PRO A 285 -1.08 -9.81 -21.25
N GLU A 286 -0.21 -10.30 -20.37
CA GLU A 286 -0.41 -11.53 -19.59
C GLU A 286 -0.89 -11.25 -18.15
N ALA A 287 -1.30 -10.03 -17.84
CA ALA A 287 -1.78 -9.69 -16.51
C ALA A 287 -3.05 -10.47 -16.15
N ASN A 288 -3.08 -10.99 -14.95
CA ASN A 288 -4.31 -11.52 -14.36
C ASN A 288 -5.15 -10.33 -13.85
N ILE A 289 -6.16 -9.93 -14.62
CA ILE A 289 -7.03 -8.81 -14.29
C ILE A 289 -8.32 -9.34 -13.70
N ILE A 290 -8.56 -8.99 -12.46
CA ILE A 290 -9.77 -9.33 -11.72
C ILE A 290 -10.55 -8.05 -11.50
N PHE A 291 -11.81 -8.03 -11.91
CA PHE A 291 -12.65 -6.85 -11.76
C PHE A 291 -13.98 -7.18 -11.10
N GLY A 292 -14.46 -6.26 -10.28
CA GLY A 292 -15.78 -6.31 -9.69
C GLY A 292 -16.50 -4.98 -9.84
N ALA A 293 -17.81 -5.04 -9.86
CA ALA A 293 -18.69 -3.88 -9.94
C ALA A 293 -19.64 -3.87 -8.76
N VAL A 294 -19.54 -2.85 -7.94
CA VAL A 294 -20.30 -2.68 -6.69
C VAL A 294 -21.29 -1.54 -6.84
N ILE A 295 -22.51 -1.75 -6.37
CA ILE A 295 -23.53 -0.71 -6.34
C ILE A 295 -23.47 0.01 -4.99
N ASP A 296 -23.26 1.32 -5.06
CA ASP A 296 -23.29 2.23 -3.92
C ASP A 296 -24.12 3.46 -4.27
N ASP A 297 -25.38 3.45 -3.89
CA ASP A 297 -26.31 4.54 -4.16
C ASP A 297 -25.96 5.87 -3.46
N ALA A 298 -25.03 5.83 -2.48
CA ALA A 298 -24.51 7.04 -1.85
C ALA A 298 -23.64 7.87 -2.81
N LEU A 299 -23.13 7.27 -3.89
CA LEU A 299 -22.36 7.97 -4.93
C LEU A 299 -23.26 8.79 -5.89
N GLY A 300 -24.58 8.53 -5.93
CA GLY A 300 -25.49 9.19 -6.86
C GLY A 300 -25.10 8.91 -8.31
N ASP A 301 -24.82 9.96 -9.09
CA ASP A 301 -24.37 9.88 -10.49
C ASP A 301 -22.85 9.75 -10.66
N GLU A 302 -22.11 9.72 -9.55
CA GLU A 302 -20.64 9.54 -9.56
C GLU A 302 -20.26 8.07 -9.80
N VAL A 303 -19.24 7.86 -10.63
CA VAL A 303 -18.55 6.57 -10.73
C VAL A 303 -17.16 6.71 -10.15
N ARG A 304 -16.81 5.76 -9.30
CA ARG A 304 -15.47 5.64 -8.71
C ARG A 304 -14.79 4.40 -9.28
N VAL A 305 -13.55 4.57 -9.72
CA VAL A 305 -12.71 3.47 -10.19
C VAL A 305 -11.46 3.42 -9.32
N THR A 306 -11.21 2.27 -8.74
CA THR A 306 -9.96 1.98 -8.01
C THR A 306 -9.22 0.88 -8.74
N VAL A 307 -7.96 1.15 -9.10
CA VAL A 307 -7.04 0.20 -9.73
C VAL A 307 -5.94 -0.12 -8.75
N ILE A 308 -5.72 -1.40 -8.46
CA ILE A 308 -4.59 -1.87 -7.68
C ILE A 308 -3.76 -2.78 -8.57
N ALA A 309 -2.56 -2.34 -8.91
CA ALA A 309 -1.63 -3.03 -9.78
C ALA A 309 -0.50 -3.63 -8.93
N ALA A 310 -0.26 -4.93 -9.07
CA ALA A 310 0.66 -5.69 -8.23
C ALA A 310 1.53 -6.65 -9.04
N GLY A 311 2.56 -7.21 -8.43
CA GLY A 311 3.40 -8.22 -9.08
C GLY A 311 4.43 -7.64 -10.04
N PHE A 312 4.93 -6.45 -9.79
CA PHE A 312 5.99 -5.82 -10.61
C PHE A 312 7.33 -6.55 -10.50
N ASP A 313 7.58 -7.25 -9.41
CA ASP A 313 8.87 -7.90 -9.12
C ASP A 313 9.01 -9.29 -9.76
N LYS A 314 8.03 -9.75 -10.54
CA LYS A 314 8.08 -11.04 -11.26
C LYS A 314 8.78 -10.96 -12.63
N VAL A 315 9.47 -9.86 -12.93
CA VAL A 315 10.29 -9.77 -14.15
C VAL A 315 11.46 -10.75 -14.00
N ASP A 316 11.40 -11.85 -14.76
CA ASP A 316 12.49 -12.78 -14.90
C ASP A 316 13.81 -12.04 -15.17
N VAL A 317 14.76 -12.15 -14.25
CA VAL A 317 16.12 -11.61 -14.37
C VAL A 317 16.88 -12.28 -15.56
N THR A 318 16.22 -13.15 -16.32
CA THR A 318 16.77 -13.84 -17.49
C THR A 318 16.65 -13.09 -18.81
N SER A 319 15.96 -11.95 -18.86
CA SER A 319 15.81 -11.14 -20.08
C SER A 319 16.27 -9.69 -19.97
N ALA A 320 17.21 -9.39 -19.08
CA ALA A 320 17.93 -8.12 -19.21
C ALA A 320 18.68 -8.13 -20.56
N PRO A 321 18.39 -7.21 -21.51
CA PRO A 321 19.23 -7.07 -22.69
C PRO A 321 20.66 -6.79 -22.19
N ALA A 322 21.58 -7.64 -22.59
CA ALA A 322 23.00 -7.49 -22.25
C ALA A 322 23.40 -6.04 -22.54
N ALA A 323 23.78 -5.33 -21.50
CA ALA A 323 24.34 -3.98 -21.63
C ALA A 323 25.40 -4.05 -22.73
N PRO A 324 25.43 -3.09 -23.69
CA PRO A 324 26.45 -3.12 -24.74
C PRO A 324 27.82 -3.14 -24.06
N GLN A 325 28.54 -4.23 -24.27
CA GLN A 325 29.91 -4.36 -23.77
C GLN A 325 30.68 -3.16 -24.28
N ALA A 326 31.14 -2.33 -23.37
CA ALA A 326 32.07 -1.26 -23.68
C ALA A 326 33.24 -1.89 -24.44
N VAL A 327 33.36 -1.54 -25.70
CA VAL A 327 34.48 -1.93 -26.55
C VAL A 327 35.74 -1.46 -25.80
N GLN A 328 36.47 -2.41 -25.24
CA GLN A 328 37.80 -2.14 -24.70
C GLN A 328 38.63 -1.61 -25.85
N GLN A 329 38.85 -0.30 -25.88
CA GLN A 329 39.87 0.32 -26.72
C GLN A 329 41.18 -0.37 -26.37
N GLN A 330 41.67 -1.20 -27.29
CA GLN A 330 43.05 -1.71 -27.25
C GLN A 330 43.99 -0.50 -27.17
N ALA A 331 44.68 -0.42 -26.06
CA ALA A 331 45.77 0.56 -25.87
C ALA A 331 46.81 0.33 -26.96
N ALA A 332 47.08 1.38 -27.76
CA ALA A 332 48.16 1.40 -28.73
C ALA A 332 49.51 1.12 -28.00
N PRO A 333 50.43 0.38 -28.64
CA PRO A 333 51.71 0.06 -28.02
C PRO A 333 52.49 1.33 -27.73
N GLN A 334 52.82 1.53 -26.46
CA GLN A 334 53.72 2.59 -26.03
C GLN A 334 55.10 2.41 -26.68
N ARG A 335 55.47 3.35 -27.52
CA ARG A 335 56.81 3.50 -28.11
C ARG A 335 57.81 3.70 -26.97
N ALA A 336 58.78 2.79 -26.85
CA ALA A 336 59.84 2.84 -25.87
C ALA A 336 60.59 4.19 -25.93
N ALA A 337 60.63 4.87 -24.79
CA ALA A 337 61.44 6.10 -24.63
C ALA A 337 62.93 5.75 -24.71
N ALA A 338 63.67 6.49 -25.55
CA ALA A 338 65.13 6.40 -25.67
C ALA A 338 65.79 6.76 -24.33
N PRO A 339 66.94 6.11 -23.98
CA PRO A 339 67.62 6.39 -22.73
C PRO A 339 68.28 7.78 -22.74
N ALA A 340 68.15 8.49 -21.62
CA ALA A 340 68.77 9.79 -21.38
C ALA A 340 70.31 9.68 -21.40
N PRO A 341 71.04 10.70 -21.92
CA PRO A 341 72.47 10.70 -21.92
C PRO A 341 73.04 10.84 -20.53
N GLN A 342 74.10 10.03 -20.23
CA GLN A 342 74.81 10.07 -18.96
C GLN A 342 75.70 11.31 -18.88
N PRO A 343 75.89 11.92 -17.71
CA PRO A 343 76.82 13.06 -17.56
C PRO A 343 78.28 12.62 -17.64
N VAL A 344 79.07 13.34 -18.44
CA VAL A 344 80.49 13.15 -18.59
C VAL A 344 81.21 13.65 -17.34
N PRO A 345 82.18 12.89 -16.76
CA PRO A 345 82.97 13.36 -15.61
C PRO A 345 83.98 14.42 -16.03
N ALA A 346 84.03 15.50 -15.26
CA ALA A 346 85.04 16.50 -15.36
C ALA A 346 86.45 15.93 -14.94
N GLN A 347 87.45 16.10 -15.76
CA GLN A 347 88.85 15.87 -15.40
C GLN A 347 89.55 17.19 -15.05
N PRO A 348 90.69 17.11 -14.30
CA PRO A 348 91.15 18.10 -13.36
C PRO A 348 91.77 19.35 -13.98
#